data_9fac4f2ab0b45fc4cd974c76cc14e688
#
_entry.id   9fac4f2ab0b45fc4cd974c76cc14e688
#
_cell.length_a   1.000
_cell.length_b   1.000
_cell.length_c   1.000
_cell.angle_alpha   90.00
_cell.angle_beta   90.00
_cell.angle_gamma   90.00
#
_symmetry.space_group_name_H-M   'P 1'
#
loop_
_entity.id
_entity.type
_entity.pdbx_description
1 polymer ?
#
loop_
_entity_poly.entity_id
_entity_poly.type
_entity_poly.pdbx_seq_one_letter_code
_entity_poly.pdbx_strand_id
1 'polypeptide(L)'
;ALPIFLLSWGVIYLVLGSVHFRSSNYLLLSLLSIVISFFSLFFSIMLISFQVKERQHQESLQLYQINEEYYHHLEEFKHDYKSLLFSLKITLQENKKETLEFLEILEDHSAAIFEKPQIQQLTNIVSPAVRGVFLKFLEKAESEKIPIQVVIPVEVKTIPIDLVVFIRCLSIFISNAFDHRVADQSPITINLLEEKEGSRFSIANKANPTNLTLSEMVKRGKTSKKNGGLGLYSAKKMLDVYENAELKIEFSKQNHYFFVEMYLASRKSKSAY
;
A
#
# COMPACT_ATOMS: atom_id res chain seq x y z
N ALA A 1 5.49 0.40 -31.65
CA ALA A 1 6.50 -0.36 -32.42
C ALA A 1 5.87 -1.18 -33.54
N LEU A 2 4.85 -1.99 -33.27
CA LEU A 2 4.19 -2.83 -34.27
C LEU A 2 3.62 -2.05 -35.48
N PRO A 3 2.94 -0.89 -35.30
CA PRO A 3 2.44 -0.10 -36.44
C PRO A 3 3.54 0.45 -37.33
N ILE A 4 4.65 0.86 -36.77
CA ILE A 4 5.80 1.41 -37.52
C ILE A 4 6.45 0.31 -38.37
N PHE A 5 6.56 -0.91 -37.81
CA PHE A 5 7.08 -2.07 -38.51
C PHE A 5 6.18 -2.47 -39.69
N LEU A 6 4.86 -2.51 -39.47
CA LEU A 6 3.90 -2.83 -40.54
C LEU A 6 3.87 -1.76 -41.63
N LEU A 7 4.00 -0.49 -41.28
CA LEU A 7 4.08 0.60 -42.25
C LEU A 7 5.37 0.53 -43.07
N SER A 8 6.51 0.24 -42.47
CA SER A 8 7.76 0.07 -43.22
C SER A 8 7.70 -1.08 -44.20
N TRP A 9 7.12 -2.20 -43.81
CA TRP A 9 6.88 -3.36 -44.71
C TRP A 9 5.93 -3.04 -45.83
N GLY A 10 4.84 -2.32 -45.57
CA GLY A 10 3.86 -1.87 -46.56
C GLY A 10 4.50 -0.96 -47.61
N VAL A 11 5.33 -0.01 -47.23
CA VAL A 11 6.04 0.88 -48.14
C VAL A 11 7.06 0.11 -48.97
N ILE A 12 7.82 -0.81 -48.41
CA ILE A 12 8.77 -1.66 -49.14
C ILE A 12 8.05 -2.53 -50.18
N TYR A 13 6.91 -3.11 -49.82
CA TYR A 13 6.10 -3.93 -50.74
C TYR A 13 5.53 -3.12 -51.91
N LEU A 14 5.05 -1.90 -51.64
CA LEU A 14 4.56 -0.98 -52.69
C LEU A 14 5.67 -0.54 -53.64
N VAL A 15 6.84 -0.21 -53.14
CA VAL A 15 8.00 0.17 -53.96
C VAL A 15 8.49 -0.99 -54.81
N LEU A 16 8.59 -2.20 -54.27
CA LEU A 16 9.00 -3.40 -54.99
C LEU A 16 7.97 -3.80 -56.07
N GLY A 17 6.67 -3.58 -55.82
CA GLY A 17 5.59 -3.90 -56.78
C GLY A 17 5.42 -2.89 -57.92
N SER A 18 5.86 -1.65 -57.74
CA SER A 18 5.66 -0.55 -58.71
C SER A 18 6.82 -0.41 -59.73
N VAL A 19 7.93 -1.11 -59.57
CA VAL A 19 9.13 -0.87 -60.38
C VAL A 19 9.47 -2.13 -61.19
N HIS A 20 9.47 -2.00 -62.53
CA HIS A 20 9.95 -3.02 -63.45
C HIS A 20 11.49 -2.99 -63.49
N PHE A 21 12.11 -3.76 -62.62
CA PHE A 21 13.59 -3.84 -62.53
C PHE A 21 14.15 -5.02 -63.33
N ARG A 22 15.35 -4.80 -63.92
CA ARG A 22 16.19 -5.83 -64.47
C ARG A 22 16.60 -6.82 -63.37
N SER A 23 16.66 -8.12 -63.63
CA SER A 23 16.85 -9.19 -62.62
C SER A 23 17.96 -8.99 -61.59
N SER A 24 19.06 -8.32 -61.97
CA SER A 24 20.22 -8.01 -61.09
C SER A 24 19.86 -7.04 -59.95
N ASN A 25 18.89 -6.17 -60.16
CA ASN A 25 18.54 -5.16 -59.17
C ASN A 25 17.56 -5.69 -58.08
N TYR A 26 16.86 -6.78 -58.38
CA TYR A 26 15.95 -7.42 -57.37
C TYR A 26 16.70 -8.02 -56.22
N LEU A 27 17.89 -8.64 -56.48
CA LEU A 27 18.73 -9.18 -55.40
C LEU A 27 19.24 -8.10 -54.44
N LEU A 28 19.67 -6.96 -55.00
CA LEU A 28 20.16 -5.83 -54.20
C LEU A 28 19.05 -5.19 -53.35
N LEU A 29 17.85 -5.01 -53.93
CA LEU A 29 16.69 -4.49 -53.25
C LEU A 29 16.16 -5.41 -52.14
N SER A 30 16.15 -6.73 -52.40
CA SER A 30 15.76 -7.71 -51.38
C SER A 30 16.71 -7.75 -50.19
N LEU A 31 18.02 -7.71 -50.47
CA LEU A 31 19.06 -7.59 -49.40
C LEU A 31 18.88 -6.30 -48.57
N LEU A 32 18.64 -5.15 -49.24
CA LEU A 32 18.41 -3.88 -48.57
C LEU A 32 17.13 -3.93 -47.69
N SER A 33 16.04 -4.55 -48.16
CA SER A 33 14.82 -4.68 -47.40
C SER A 33 15.00 -5.56 -46.15
N ILE A 34 15.79 -6.63 -46.23
CA ILE A 34 16.12 -7.49 -45.10
C ILE A 34 16.92 -6.70 -44.05
N VAL A 35 17.89 -5.91 -44.47
CA VAL A 35 18.72 -5.08 -43.58
C VAL A 35 17.84 -4.04 -42.87
N ILE A 36 16.96 -3.33 -43.60
CA ILE A 36 16.06 -2.33 -43.03
C ILE A 36 15.11 -3.00 -42.02
N SER A 37 14.56 -4.16 -42.35
CA SER A 37 13.67 -4.91 -41.46
C SER A 37 14.38 -5.33 -40.17
N PHE A 38 15.64 -5.77 -40.26
CA PHE A 38 16.46 -6.14 -39.12
C PHE A 38 16.72 -4.91 -38.20
N PHE A 39 17.11 -3.77 -38.78
CA PHE A 39 17.29 -2.54 -38.03
C PHE A 39 16.00 -2.03 -37.38
N SER A 40 14.89 -2.11 -38.08
CA SER A 40 13.56 -1.73 -37.55
C SER A 40 13.17 -2.60 -36.36
N LEU A 41 13.38 -3.91 -36.44
CA LEU A 41 13.13 -4.85 -35.36
C LEU A 41 14.04 -4.56 -34.14
N PHE A 42 15.35 -4.40 -34.41
CA PHE A 42 16.33 -4.07 -33.38
C PHE A 42 15.98 -2.77 -32.65
N PHE A 43 15.65 -1.71 -33.40
CA PHE A 43 15.25 -0.42 -32.82
C PHE A 43 13.95 -0.51 -32.02
N SER A 44 13.00 -1.31 -32.50
CA SER A 44 11.74 -1.56 -31.77
C SER A 44 11.98 -2.26 -30.43
N ILE A 45 12.84 -3.25 -30.39
CA ILE A 45 13.23 -3.97 -29.16
C ILE A 45 13.96 -3.01 -28.21
N MET A 46 14.87 -2.19 -28.74
CA MET A 46 15.59 -1.20 -27.94
C MET A 46 14.64 -0.16 -27.31
N LEU A 47 13.66 0.36 -28.07
CA LEU A 47 12.67 1.29 -27.55
C LEU A 47 11.80 0.65 -26.46
N ILE A 48 11.35 -0.58 -26.63
CA ILE A 48 10.58 -1.31 -25.62
C ILE A 48 11.43 -1.48 -24.35
N SER A 49 12.69 -1.90 -24.50
CA SER A 49 13.61 -2.07 -23.37
C SER A 49 13.84 -0.76 -22.61
N PHE A 50 13.99 0.35 -23.33
CA PHE A 50 14.13 1.67 -22.73
C PHE A 50 12.87 2.10 -21.97
N GLN A 51 11.70 1.91 -22.56
CA GLN A 51 10.43 2.22 -21.90
C GLN A 51 10.19 1.37 -20.64
N VAL A 52 10.58 0.09 -20.67
CA VAL A 52 10.49 -0.78 -19.49
C VAL A 52 11.43 -0.30 -18.38
N LYS A 53 12.67 0.04 -18.71
CA LYS A 53 13.64 0.58 -17.73
C LYS A 53 13.17 1.91 -17.13
N GLU A 54 12.68 2.83 -17.97
CA GLU A 54 12.14 4.11 -17.52
C GLU A 54 10.95 3.93 -16.56
N ARG A 55 10.03 3.02 -16.88
CA ARG A 55 8.93 2.67 -15.98
C ARG A 55 9.41 2.09 -14.66
N GLN A 56 10.38 1.18 -14.68
CA GLN A 56 10.96 0.61 -13.46
C GLN A 56 11.65 1.68 -12.61
N HIS A 57 12.34 2.62 -13.25
CA HIS A 57 12.99 3.73 -12.54
C HIS A 57 11.96 4.66 -11.88
N GLN A 58 10.90 5.04 -12.59
CA GLN A 58 9.80 5.83 -12.02
C GLN A 58 9.09 5.10 -10.88
N GLU A 59 8.94 3.76 -10.97
CA GLU A 59 8.40 2.93 -9.90
C GLU A 59 9.27 2.97 -8.64
N SER A 60 10.58 2.86 -8.81
CA SER A 60 11.50 2.92 -7.68
C SER A 60 11.51 4.30 -7.02
N LEU A 61 11.46 5.38 -7.79
CA LEU A 61 11.39 6.75 -7.27
C LEU A 61 10.10 6.99 -6.48
N GLN A 62 8.95 6.54 -6.97
CA GLN A 62 7.69 6.66 -6.26
C GLN A 62 7.66 5.85 -4.96
N LEU A 63 8.23 4.63 -4.97
CA LEU A 63 8.39 3.84 -3.75
C LEU A 63 9.33 4.52 -2.75
N TYR A 64 10.36 5.19 -3.24
CA TYR A 64 11.29 5.95 -2.42
C TYR A 64 10.60 7.16 -1.77
N GLN A 65 9.82 7.93 -2.52
CA GLN A 65 9.06 9.08 -2.00
C GLN A 65 8.03 8.67 -0.94
N ILE A 66 7.27 7.59 -1.19
CA ILE A 66 6.33 7.04 -0.19
C ILE A 66 7.07 6.59 1.07
N ASN A 67 8.27 6.05 0.91
CA ASN A 67 9.11 5.61 2.02
C ASN A 67 9.63 6.80 2.84
N GLU A 68 10.05 7.87 2.17
CA GLU A 68 10.57 9.09 2.79
C GLU A 68 9.49 9.82 3.58
N GLU A 69 8.29 9.98 3.01
CA GLU A 69 7.12 10.55 3.69
C GLU A 69 6.74 9.74 4.95
N TYR A 70 6.82 8.41 4.86
CA TYR A 70 6.58 7.53 5.99
C TYR A 70 7.65 7.69 7.10
N TYR A 71 8.95 7.73 6.74
CA TYR A 71 10.02 7.96 7.71
C TYR A 71 9.90 9.33 8.37
N HIS A 72 9.48 10.35 7.64
CA HIS A 72 9.24 11.68 8.18
C HIS A 72 8.13 11.64 9.26
N HIS A 73 7.00 10.99 8.98
CA HIS A 73 5.92 10.83 9.97
C HIS A 73 6.34 9.98 11.17
N LEU A 74 7.18 8.97 10.97
CA LEU A 74 7.71 8.16 12.07
C LEU A 74 8.69 8.96 12.94
N GLU A 75 9.51 9.84 12.35
CA GLU A 75 10.40 10.75 13.08
C GLU A 75 9.63 11.81 13.85
N GLU A 76 8.60 12.42 13.25
CA GLU A 76 7.70 13.34 13.96
C GLU A 76 7.06 12.65 15.17
N PHE A 77 6.47 11.47 14.99
CA PHE A 77 5.90 10.70 16.09
C PHE A 77 6.93 10.37 17.18
N LYS A 78 8.14 9.93 16.79
CA LYS A 78 9.23 9.64 17.71
C LYS A 78 9.66 10.90 18.47
N HIS A 79 9.71 12.05 17.81
CA HIS A 79 10.06 13.33 18.43
C HIS A 79 8.99 13.74 19.44
N ASP A 80 7.73 13.69 19.08
CA ASP A 80 6.60 14.08 19.93
C ASP A 80 6.49 13.17 21.16
N TYR A 81 6.63 11.86 20.96
CA TYR A 81 6.66 10.88 22.04
C TYR A 81 7.85 11.10 22.98
N LYS A 82 9.03 11.40 22.42
CA LYS A 82 10.23 11.72 23.23
C LYS A 82 10.07 13.01 24.02
N SER A 83 9.45 14.04 23.44
CA SER A 83 9.13 15.31 24.10
C SER A 83 8.14 15.09 25.24
N LEU A 84 7.13 14.27 25.04
CA LEU A 84 6.13 13.91 26.05
C LEU A 84 6.76 13.14 27.22
N LEU A 85 7.61 12.16 26.94
CA LEU A 85 8.37 11.44 27.96
C LEU A 85 9.37 12.34 28.71
N PHE A 86 9.97 13.30 28.00
CA PHE A 86 10.92 14.23 28.60
C PHE A 86 10.21 15.24 29.49
N SER A 87 9.07 15.79 29.12
CA SER A 87 8.25 16.66 29.96
C SER A 87 7.77 15.94 31.22
N LEU A 88 7.27 14.70 31.08
CA LEU A 88 6.92 13.84 32.21
C LEU A 88 8.10 13.62 33.14
N LYS A 89 9.30 13.36 32.63
CA LYS A 89 10.50 13.14 33.43
C LYS A 89 10.92 14.40 34.21
N ILE A 90 10.86 15.59 33.59
CA ILE A 90 11.18 16.85 34.24
C ILE A 90 10.17 17.13 35.37
N THR A 91 8.88 17.03 35.09
CA THR A 91 7.81 17.26 36.06
C THR A 91 7.93 16.29 37.25
N LEU A 92 8.29 15.01 36.99
CA LEU A 92 8.56 14.02 38.03
C LEU A 92 9.79 14.39 38.94
N GLN A 93 10.76 15.12 38.40
CA GLN A 93 11.97 15.51 39.15
C GLN A 93 11.79 16.80 39.93
N GLU A 94 10.93 17.71 39.50
CA GLU A 94 10.79 19.05 40.10
C GLU A 94 9.76 19.11 41.22
N ASN A 95 8.62 18.43 41.11
CA ASN A 95 7.62 18.48 42.19
C ASN A 95 6.60 17.33 42.09
N LYS A 96 6.62 16.43 43.06
CA LYS A 96 5.74 15.26 43.12
C LYS A 96 4.25 15.62 43.19
N LYS A 97 3.91 16.80 43.65
CA LYS A 97 2.53 17.28 43.77
C LYS A 97 2.01 17.84 42.45
N GLU A 98 2.80 18.66 41.76
CA GLU A 98 2.48 19.18 40.42
C GLU A 98 2.43 18.06 39.36
N THR A 99 3.25 17.00 39.55
CA THR A 99 3.22 15.81 38.68
C THR A 99 1.91 15.04 38.85
N LEU A 100 1.38 14.94 40.10
CA LEU A 100 0.10 14.29 40.32
C LEU A 100 -1.05 15.11 39.71
N GLU A 101 -1.04 16.43 39.90
CA GLU A 101 -2.02 17.33 39.28
C GLU A 101 -1.94 17.31 37.72
N PHE A 102 -0.73 17.25 37.17
CA PHE A 102 -0.53 17.11 35.73
C PHE A 102 -0.96 15.73 35.20
N LEU A 103 -0.72 14.67 35.99
CA LEU A 103 -1.21 13.33 35.69
C LEU A 103 -2.75 13.26 35.80
N GLU A 104 -3.36 13.91 36.80
CA GLU A 104 -4.82 14.04 36.95
C GLU A 104 -5.41 14.82 35.78
N ILE A 105 -4.80 15.92 35.33
CA ILE A 105 -5.24 16.67 34.13
C ILE A 105 -5.06 15.82 32.87
N LEU A 106 -3.98 15.06 32.76
CA LEU A 106 -3.76 14.10 31.66
C LEU A 106 -4.72 12.91 31.77
N GLU A 107 -5.04 12.44 33.00
CA GLU A 107 -6.05 11.41 33.22
C GLU A 107 -7.46 11.93 32.90
N ASP A 108 -7.83 13.12 33.30
CA ASP A 108 -9.14 13.72 32.98
C ASP A 108 -9.28 14.02 31.48
N HIS A 109 -8.24 14.54 30.84
CA HIS A 109 -8.21 14.70 29.37
C HIS A 109 -8.14 13.36 28.65
N SER A 110 -7.40 12.40 29.21
CA SER A 110 -7.30 11.06 28.66
C SER A 110 -8.51 10.20 29.04
N ALA A 111 -9.14 10.38 30.21
CA ALA A 111 -10.32 9.61 30.60
C ALA A 111 -11.45 9.79 29.60
N ALA A 112 -11.75 11.02 29.18
CA ALA A 112 -12.73 11.27 28.11
C ALA A 112 -12.35 10.64 26.76
N ILE A 113 -11.06 10.45 26.51
CA ILE A 113 -10.52 9.78 25.32
C ILE A 113 -10.47 8.27 25.57
N PHE A 114 -10.03 7.80 26.73
CA PHE A 114 -9.89 6.39 27.09
C PHE A 114 -11.21 5.69 27.43
N GLU A 115 -12.26 6.42 27.75
CA GLU A 115 -13.61 5.87 27.94
C GLU A 115 -14.27 5.43 26.62
N LYS A 116 -13.72 5.85 25.47
CA LYS A 116 -14.25 5.39 24.17
C LYS A 116 -13.92 3.90 23.97
N PRO A 117 -14.94 3.05 23.72
CA PRO A 117 -14.74 1.60 23.58
C PRO A 117 -13.67 1.22 22.54
N GLN A 118 -13.52 2.03 21.49
CA GLN A 118 -12.52 1.83 20.44
C GLN A 118 -11.08 2.01 20.96
N ILE A 119 -10.87 2.96 21.88
CA ILE A 119 -9.54 3.24 22.44
C ILE A 119 -9.18 2.20 23.51
N GLN A 120 -10.15 1.72 24.27
CA GLN A 120 -9.94 0.61 25.20
C GLN A 120 -9.45 -0.65 24.48
N GLN A 121 -9.94 -0.93 23.29
CA GLN A 121 -9.45 -2.02 22.46
C GLN A 121 -7.94 -1.90 22.13
N LEU A 122 -7.42 -0.68 22.00
CA LEU A 122 -6.01 -0.46 21.67
C LEU A 122 -5.05 -0.87 22.78
N THR A 123 -5.51 -0.98 24.03
CA THR A 123 -4.68 -1.49 25.15
C THR A 123 -4.22 -2.94 24.90
N ASN A 124 -4.98 -3.69 24.12
CA ASN A 124 -4.64 -5.05 23.70
C ASN A 124 -3.53 -5.11 22.65
N ILE A 125 -3.05 -3.99 22.11
CA ILE A 125 -1.90 -3.96 21.20
C ILE A 125 -0.63 -3.72 22.01
N VAL A 126 0.27 -4.70 22.09
CA VAL A 126 1.53 -4.56 22.85
C VAL A 126 2.48 -3.56 22.19
N SER A 127 2.58 -3.55 20.87
CA SER A 127 3.45 -2.64 20.12
C SER A 127 3.00 -1.17 20.21
N PRO A 128 3.76 -0.26 20.86
CA PRO A 128 3.40 1.16 20.94
C PRO A 128 3.30 1.83 19.56
N ALA A 129 4.15 1.42 18.62
CA ALA A 129 4.15 1.97 17.26
C ALA A 129 2.87 1.63 16.51
N VAL A 130 2.38 0.39 16.62
CA VAL A 130 1.10 -0.03 16.02
C VAL A 130 -0.06 0.69 16.69
N ARG A 131 -0.03 0.79 18.02
CA ARG A 131 -1.05 1.53 18.79
C ARG A 131 -1.15 2.98 18.36
N GLY A 132 0.00 3.65 18.15
CA GLY A 132 0.05 5.04 17.67
C GLY A 132 -0.57 5.22 16.28
N VAL A 133 -0.40 4.27 15.38
CA VAL A 133 -1.06 4.30 14.07
C VAL A 133 -2.57 4.23 14.20
N PHE A 134 -3.09 3.32 15.03
CA PHE A 134 -4.54 3.23 15.27
C PHE A 134 -5.10 4.50 15.90
N LEU A 135 -4.41 5.09 16.91
CA LEU A 135 -4.82 6.35 17.54
C LEU A 135 -4.96 7.47 16.51
N LYS A 136 -3.95 7.67 15.66
CA LYS A 136 -3.98 8.68 14.60
C LYS A 136 -5.20 8.51 13.68
N PHE A 137 -5.54 7.27 13.32
CA PHE A 137 -6.70 7.01 12.49
C PHE A 137 -8.03 7.20 13.21
N LEU A 138 -8.10 6.89 14.50
CA LEU A 138 -9.28 7.18 15.31
C LEU A 138 -9.51 8.69 15.46
N GLU A 139 -8.47 9.47 15.71
CA GLU A 139 -8.51 10.93 15.75
C GLU A 139 -9.01 11.52 14.40
N LYS A 140 -8.46 11.02 13.29
CA LYS A 140 -8.91 11.41 11.95
C LYS A 140 -10.39 11.06 11.74
N ALA A 141 -10.83 9.87 12.13
CA ALA A 141 -12.22 9.45 12.00
C ALA A 141 -13.16 10.34 12.80
N GLU A 142 -12.76 10.72 14.00
CA GLU A 142 -13.51 11.63 14.84
C GLU A 142 -13.62 13.03 14.24
N SER A 143 -12.49 13.59 13.78
CA SER A 143 -12.47 14.91 13.14
C SER A 143 -13.32 14.98 11.87
N GLU A 144 -13.35 13.90 11.10
CA GLU A 144 -14.15 13.78 9.86
C GLU A 144 -15.56 13.19 10.11
N LYS A 145 -15.92 12.89 11.38
CA LYS A 145 -17.19 12.26 11.79
C LYS A 145 -17.47 10.95 11.04
N ILE A 146 -16.44 10.15 10.84
CA ILE A 146 -16.53 8.85 10.19
C ILE A 146 -16.80 7.78 11.24
N PRO A 147 -17.87 6.99 11.15
CA PRO A 147 -18.10 5.87 12.05
C PRO A 147 -17.00 4.82 11.90
N ILE A 148 -16.34 4.47 12.99
CA ILE A 148 -15.31 3.42 13.04
C ILE A 148 -15.65 2.41 14.14
N GLN A 149 -15.41 1.14 13.85
CA GLN A 149 -15.50 0.05 14.82
C GLN A 149 -14.15 -0.67 14.83
N VAL A 150 -13.51 -0.72 16.00
CA VAL A 150 -12.26 -1.46 16.22
C VAL A 150 -12.56 -2.65 17.11
N VAL A 151 -12.05 -3.83 16.72
CA VAL A 151 -12.20 -5.09 17.44
C VAL A 151 -10.84 -5.75 17.64
N ILE A 152 -10.35 -5.73 18.87
CA ILE A 152 -9.10 -6.35 19.31
C ILE A 152 -9.37 -7.07 20.63
N PRO A 153 -10.00 -8.26 20.57
CA PRO A 153 -10.59 -8.90 21.76
C PRO A 153 -9.55 -9.47 22.71
N VAL A 154 -8.35 -9.75 22.23
CA VAL A 154 -7.25 -10.35 23.00
C VAL A 154 -5.95 -9.62 22.73
N GLU A 155 -5.01 -9.76 23.65
CA GLU A 155 -3.70 -9.13 23.55
C GLU A 155 -2.91 -9.65 22.34
N VAL A 156 -2.52 -8.71 21.45
CA VAL A 156 -1.68 -8.98 20.27
C VAL A 156 -0.22 -8.71 20.63
N LYS A 157 0.52 -9.80 20.87
CA LYS A 157 1.89 -9.78 21.38
C LYS A 157 2.93 -9.69 20.27
N THR A 158 2.71 -10.44 19.20
CA THR A 158 3.72 -10.62 18.16
C THR A 158 3.18 -10.31 16.77
N ILE A 159 4.01 -9.62 16.00
CA ILE A 159 3.78 -9.41 14.58
C ILE A 159 4.93 -10.13 13.85
N PRO A 160 4.67 -11.27 13.18
CA PRO A 160 5.72 -12.16 12.70
C PRO A 160 6.36 -11.72 11.37
N ILE A 161 6.27 -10.44 11.02
CA ILE A 161 6.99 -9.77 9.90
C ILE A 161 7.66 -8.51 10.42
N ASP A 162 8.45 -7.85 9.57
CA ASP A 162 9.04 -6.57 9.89
C ASP A 162 7.97 -5.54 10.29
N LEU A 163 8.16 -4.88 11.44
CA LEU A 163 7.19 -3.96 12.03
C LEU A 163 6.91 -2.76 11.11
N VAL A 164 7.92 -2.28 10.40
CA VAL A 164 7.78 -1.14 9.46
C VAL A 164 6.91 -1.55 8.28
N VAL A 165 7.12 -2.75 7.74
CA VAL A 165 6.30 -3.30 6.64
C VAL A 165 4.85 -3.49 7.10
N PHE A 166 4.65 -4.03 8.31
CA PHE A 166 3.32 -4.18 8.89
C PHE A 166 2.59 -2.83 9.01
N ILE A 167 3.22 -1.84 9.61
CA ILE A 167 2.67 -0.48 9.79
C ILE A 167 2.34 0.17 8.44
N ARG A 168 3.20 -0.01 7.42
CA ARG A 168 2.91 0.48 6.06
C ARG A 168 1.67 -0.18 5.46
N CYS A 169 1.55 -1.50 5.57
CA CYS A 169 0.38 -2.22 5.10
C CYS A 169 -0.89 -1.73 5.81
N LEU A 170 -0.86 -1.60 7.15
CA LEU A 170 -1.95 -1.02 7.92
C LEU A 170 -2.36 0.36 7.40
N SER A 171 -1.38 1.26 7.28
CA SER A 171 -1.62 2.63 6.83
C SER A 171 -2.25 2.67 5.44
N ILE A 172 -1.76 1.85 4.52
CA ILE A 172 -2.32 1.73 3.17
C ILE A 172 -3.77 1.23 3.21
N PHE A 173 -4.04 0.16 3.97
CA PHE A 173 -5.38 -0.43 4.00
C PHE A 173 -6.39 0.49 4.67
N ILE A 174 -6.01 1.12 5.78
CA ILE A 174 -6.88 2.06 6.50
C ILE A 174 -7.12 3.31 5.64
N SER A 175 -6.08 3.93 5.08
CA SER A 175 -6.24 5.09 4.18
C SER A 175 -7.13 4.74 2.98
N ASN A 176 -6.98 3.55 2.40
CA ASN A 176 -7.81 3.09 1.30
C ASN A 176 -9.29 2.98 1.70
N ALA A 177 -9.57 2.49 2.90
CA ALA A 177 -10.94 2.41 3.42
C ALA A 177 -11.55 3.80 3.64
N PHE A 178 -10.79 4.76 4.19
CA PHE A 178 -11.22 6.16 4.34
C PHE A 178 -11.52 6.82 3.00
N ASP A 179 -10.62 6.63 2.03
CA ASP A 179 -10.66 7.31 0.74
C ASP A 179 -11.77 6.83 -0.19
N HIS A 180 -12.15 5.55 -0.07
CA HIS A 180 -13.09 4.91 -0.99
C HIS A 180 -14.44 4.54 -0.35
N ARG A 181 -14.65 4.90 0.93
CA ARG A 181 -15.93 4.68 1.61
C ARG A 181 -17.08 5.43 0.93
N VAL A 182 -18.27 4.90 1.05
CA VAL A 182 -19.51 5.65 0.75
C VAL A 182 -19.70 6.69 1.84
N ALA A 183 -20.13 7.89 1.46
CA ALA A 183 -20.41 8.97 2.41
C ALA A 183 -21.78 8.75 3.12
N ASP A 184 -21.98 7.57 3.69
CA ASP A 184 -23.10 7.21 4.54
C ASP A 184 -22.62 6.93 5.98
N GLN A 185 -23.53 6.57 6.86
CA GLN A 185 -23.21 6.24 8.26
C GLN A 185 -22.70 4.79 8.45
N SER A 186 -22.36 4.09 7.38
CA SER A 186 -21.77 2.74 7.48
C SER A 186 -20.38 2.80 8.10
N PRO A 187 -20.10 2.01 9.14
CA PRO A 187 -18.81 2.05 9.81
C PRO A 187 -17.70 1.42 8.97
N ILE A 188 -16.48 1.94 9.15
CA ILE A 188 -15.25 1.21 8.81
C ILE A 188 -14.99 0.25 9.96
N THR A 189 -14.95 -1.05 9.69
CA THR A 189 -14.67 -2.08 10.70
C THR A 189 -13.23 -2.54 10.56
N ILE A 190 -12.48 -2.49 11.65
CA ILE A 190 -11.07 -2.91 11.71
C ILE A 190 -10.94 -3.98 12.78
N ASN A 191 -10.37 -5.14 12.42
CA ASN A 191 -10.09 -6.21 13.37
C ASN A 191 -8.59 -6.51 13.39
N LEU A 192 -8.06 -6.72 14.58
CA LEU A 192 -6.72 -7.26 14.78
C LEU A 192 -6.80 -8.39 15.80
N LEU A 193 -6.55 -9.59 15.36
CA LEU A 193 -6.78 -10.82 16.13
C LEU A 193 -5.46 -11.56 16.30
N GLU A 194 -5.18 -12.01 17.52
CA GLU A 194 -4.14 -12.99 17.79
C GLU A 194 -4.76 -14.38 17.65
N GLU A 195 -4.16 -15.23 16.83
CA GLU A 195 -4.56 -16.61 16.60
C GLU A 195 -3.47 -17.57 17.09
N LYS A 196 -3.81 -18.87 17.26
CA LYS A 196 -2.85 -19.87 17.73
C LYS A 196 -1.61 -19.99 16.83
N GLU A 197 -1.78 -19.74 15.53
CA GLU A 197 -0.73 -19.92 14.52
C GLU A 197 -0.29 -18.59 13.89
N GLY A 198 -0.69 -17.46 14.44
CA GLY A 198 -0.31 -16.15 13.89
C GLY A 198 -1.22 -15.02 14.30
N SER A 199 -1.14 -13.93 13.56
CA SER A 199 -2.01 -12.78 13.74
C SER A 199 -2.76 -12.43 12.46
N ARG A 200 -3.97 -11.92 12.60
CA ARG A 200 -4.86 -11.57 11.49
C ARG A 200 -5.31 -10.13 11.63
N PHE A 201 -5.00 -9.34 10.63
CA PHE A 201 -5.56 -8.00 10.46
C PHE A 201 -6.62 -8.02 9.37
N SER A 202 -7.78 -7.42 9.60
CA SER A 202 -8.77 -7.20 8.54
C SER A 202 -9.41 -5.84 8.65
N ILE A 203 -9.80 -5.30 7.50
CA ILE A 203 -10.55 -4.06 7.39
C ILE A 203 -11.67 -4.21 6.38
N ALA A 204 -12.84 -3.73 6.73
CA ALA A 204 -14.01 -3.74 5.88
C ALA A 204 -14.69 -2.38 5.88
N ASN A 205 -15.13 -1.94 4.72
CA ASN A 205 -15.92 -0.72 4.55
C ASN A 205 -16.90 -0.86 3.39
N LYS A 206 -17.99 -0.14 3.45
CA LYS A 206 -18.85 0.04 2.30
C LYS A 206 -18.17 1.01 1.32
N ALA A 207 -18.00 0.57 0.09
CA ALA A 207 -17.25 1.31 -0.94
C ALA A 207 -18.15 1.71 -2.11
N ASN A 208 -17.79 2.79 -2.79
CA ASN A 208 -18.50 3.21 -3.99
C ASN A 208 -18.44 2.12 -5.07
N PRO A 209 -19.52 1.94 -5.85
CA PRO A 209 -19.52 1.00 -6.97
C PRO A 209 -18.35 1.25 -7.91
N THR A 210 -17.69 0.18 -8.32
CA THR A 210 -16.58 0.25 -9.26
C THR A 210 -16.73 -0.80 -10.35
N ASN A 211 -16.34 -0.43 -11.57
CA ASN A 211 -16.28 -1.36 -12.69
C ASN A 211 -14.96 -2.16 -12.72
N LEU A 212 -14.01 -1.83 -11.83
CA LEU A 212 -12.73 -2.54 -11.77
C LEU A 212 -12.92 -3.95 -11.19
N THR A 213 -12.26 -4.91 -11.80
CA THR A 213 -12.13 -6.26 -11.24
C THR A 213 -11.09 -6.25 -10.10
N LEU A 214 -11.15 -7.21 -9.17
CA LEU A 214 -10.16 -7.36 -8.11
C LEU A 214 -8.73 -7.43 -8.65
N SER A 215 -8.54 -8.16 -9.76
CA SER A 215 -7.24 -8.26 -10.43
C SER A 215 -6.74 -6.92 -10.99
N GLU A 216 -7.65 -6.01 -11.34
CA GLU A 216 -7.32 -4.66 -11.79
C GLU A 216 -7.06 -3.70 -10.63
N MET A 217 -7.77 -3.84 -9.49
CA MET A 217 -7.55 -3.05 -8.29
C MET A 217 -6.15 -3.28 -7.68
N VAL A 218 -5.63 -4.50 -7.81
CA VAL A 218 -4.29 -4.87 -7.34
C VAL A 218 -3.21 -4.62 -8.41
N LYS A 219 -3.59 -4.31 -9.66
CA LYS A 219 -2.64 -3.94 -10.70
C LYS A 219 -2.26 -2.46 -10.58
N ARG A 220 -0.99 -2.19 -10.92
CA ARG A 220 -0.42 -0.85 -10.89
C ARG A 220 -1.20 0.16 -11.74
N GLY A 221 -1.49 1.33 -11.15
CA GLY A 221 -2.00 2.51 -11.88
C GLY A 221 -3.46 2.48 -12.28
N LYS A 222 -4.24 1.48 -11.87
CA LYS A 222 -5.69 1.46 -12.07
C LYS A 222 -6.40 1.90 -10.79
N THR A 223 -6.82 3.15 -10.76
CA THR A 223 -7.59 3.75 -9.67
C THR A 223 -8.58 4.75 -10.22
N SER A 224 -9.63 5.03 -9.46
CA SER A 224 -10.56 6.13 -9.71
C SER A 224 -9.99 7.53 -9.38
N LYS A 225 -8.83 7.62 -8.74
CA LYS A 225 -8.15 8.90 -8.40
C LYS A 225 -7.06 9.26 -9.41
N LYS A 226 -6.92 10.58 -9.72
CA LYS A 226 -5.92 11.13 -10.65
C LYS A 226 -4.46 10.79 -10.28
N ASN A 227 -4.15 10.53 -9.00
CA ASN A 227 -2.80 10.25 -8.48
C ASN A 227 -2.71 8.99 -7.60
N GLY A 228 -3.66 8.07 -7.67
CA GLY A 228 -3.72 6.89 -6.82
C GLY A 228 -3.60 5.57 -7.62
N GLY A 229 -3.71 4.43 -6.94
CA GLY A 229 -3.70 3.09 -7.55
C GLY A 229 -2.42 2.31 -7.29
N LEU A 230 -1.53 2.83 -6.47
CA LEU A 230 -0.29 2.16 -6.08
C LEU A 230 -0.38 1.48 -4.71
N GLY A 231 -1.32 1.89 -3.84
CA GLY A 231 -1.38 1.44 -2.46
C GLY A 231 -1.52 -0.08 -2.32
N LEU A 232 -2.60 -0.67 -2.80
CA LEU A 232 -2.83 -2.13 -2.72
C LEU A 232 -1.75 -2.94 -3.46
N TYR A 233 -1.29 -2.45 -4.61
CA TYR A 233 -0.17 -3.05 -5.33
C TYR A 233 1.11 -3.05 -4.50
N SER A 234 1.43 -1.90 -3.85
CA SER A 234 2.61 -1.77 -3.01
C SER A 234 2.53 -2.66 -1.76
N ALA A 235 1.37 -2.70 -1.10
CA ALA A 235 1.15 -3.58 0.04
C ALA A 235 1.33 -5.06 -0.36
N LYS A 236 0.73 -5.48 -1.48
CA LYS A 236 0.92 -6.83 -2.01
C LYS A 236 2.39 -7.13 -2.27
N LYS A 237 3.11 -6.25 -2.96
CA LYS A 237 4.53 -6.44 -3.28
C LYS A 237 5.41 -6.53 -2.02
N MET A 238 5.10 -5.75 -0.98
CA MET A 238 5.81 -5.83 0.30
C MET A 238 5.53 -7.14 1.03
N LEU A 239 4.31 -7.65 0.98
CA LEU A 239 3.93 -8.90 1.64
C LEU A 239 4.39 -10.13 0.86
N ASP A 240 4.45 -10.10 -0.47
CA ASP A 240 4.92 -11.20 -1.31
C ASP A 240 6.40 -11.61 -1.03
N VAL A 241 7.16 -10.79 -0.29
CA VAL A 241 8.53 -11.13 0.18
C VAL A 241 8.50 -12.11 1.37
N TYR A 242 7.38 -12.20 2.07
CA TYR A 242 7.23 -13.01 3.28
C TYR A 242 6.45 -14.30 2.98
N GLU A 243 7.09 -15.46 3.12
CA GLU A 243 6.45 -16.77 2.93
C GLU A 243 5.33 -17.05 3.95
N ASN A 244 5.36 -16.36 5.09
CA ASN A 244 4.39 -16.49 6.17
C ASN A 244 3.31 -15.39 6.17
N ALA A 245 3.21 -14.61 5.09
CA ALA A 245 2.19 -13.57 4.95
C ALA A 245 1.24 -13.90 3.79
N GLU A 246 -0.06 -13.76 4.04
CA GLU A 246 -1.11 -13.93 3.05
C GLU A 246 -1.98 -12.68 3.00
N LEU A 247 -2.26 -12.19 1.79
CA LEU A 247 -3.12 -11.04 1.56
C LEU A 247 -4.37 -11.47 0.77
N LYS A 248 -5.53 -11.28 1.37
CA LYS A 248 -6.83 -11.53 0.76
C LYS A 248 -7.55 -10.21 0.53
N ILE A 249 -8.09 -9.99 -0.66
CA ILE A 249 -8.85 -8.81 -1.02
C ILE A 249 -10.16 -9.27 -1.66
N GLU A 250 -11.28 -8.76 -1.18
CA GLU A 250 -12.60 -9.09 -1.69
C GLU A 250 -13.43 -7.83 -1.93
N PHE A 251 -14.26 -7.86 -2.94
CA PHE A 251 -15.27 -6.84 -3.19
C PHE A 251 -16.61 -7.50 -3.55
N SER A 252 -17.59 -7.30 -2.69
CA SER A 252 -18.96 -7.76 -2.94
C SER A 252 -19.73 -6.75 -3.77
N LYS A 253 -20.03 -7.08 -5.01
CA LYS A 253 -20.84 -6.23 -5.90
C LYS A 253 -22.29 -6.09 -5.44
N GLN A 254 -22.84 -7.05 -4.69
CA GLN A 254 -24.21 -7.02 -4.19
C GLN A 254 -24.39 -6.02 -3.06
N ASN A 255 -23.46 -6.00 -2.10
CA ASN A 255 -23.53 -5.21 -0.90
C ASN A 255 -22.61 -3.99 -0.92
N HIS A 256 -21.84 -3.82 -1.98
CA HIS A 256 -20.80 -2.78 -2.12
C HIS A 256 -19.78 -2.76 -0.96
N TYR A 257 -19.46 -3.93 -0.39
CA TYR A 257 -18.47 -4.07 0.66
C TYR A 257 -17.11 -4.42 0.07
N PHE A 258 -16.11 -3.64 0.49
CA PHE A 258 -14.70 -3.90 0.25
C PHE A 258 -14.08 -4.47 1.51
N PHE A 259 -13.34 -5.56 1.39
CA PHE A 259 -12.72 -6.28 2.48
C PHE A 259 -11.26 -6.57 2.13
N VAL A 260 -10.36 -6.26 3.06
CA VAL A 260 -8.94 -6.62 2.99
C VAL A 260 -8.59 -7.38 4.24
N GLU A 261 -7.89 -8.50 4.09
CA GLU A 261 -7.37 -9.31 5.17
C GLU A 261 -5.89 -9.61 4.93
N MET A 262 -5.09 -9.44 5.96
CA MET A 262 -3.70 -9.81 6.01
C MET A 262 -3.51 -10.83 7.15
N TYR A 263 -3.18 -12.04 6.79
CA TYR A 263 -2.83 -13.10 7.73
C TYR A 263 -1.32 -13.27 7.80
N LEU A 264 -0.79 -13.36 9.00
CA LEU A 264 0.63 -13.47 9.29
C LEU A 264 0.86 -14.68 10.17
N ALA A 265 1.33 -15.78 9.59
CA ALA A 265 1.62 -17.00 10.33
C ALA A 265 2.85 -16.82 11.25
N SER A 266 2.74 -17.28 12.49
CA SER A 266 3.88 -17.37 13.39
C SER A 266 4.93 -18.32 12.77
N ARG A 267 6.19 -17.90 12.69
CA ARG A 267 7.26 -18.80 12.29
C ARG A 267 7.25 -19.99 13.26
N LYS A 268 6.98 -21.20 12.77
CA LYS A 268 7.25 -22.40 13.55
C LYS A 268 8.72 -22.37 13.94
N SER A 269 9.01 -22.23 15.24
CA SER A 269 10.34 -22.51 15.76
C SER A 269 10.73 -23.87 15.22
N LYS A 270 11.74 -23.96 14.35
CA LYS A 270 12.38 -25.24 14.06
C LYS A 270 12.92 -25.71 15.40
N SER A 271 12.22 -26.64 16.03
CA SER A 271 12.71 -27.41 17.16
C SER A 271 14.06 -27.96 16.72
N ALA A 272 15.14 -27.43 17.32
CA ALA A 272 16.46 -28.02 17.20
C ALA A 272 16.37 -29.41 17.86
N TYR A 273 16.39 -30.45 17.03
CA TYR A 273 16.75 -31.79 17.43
C TYR A 273 18.27 -31.94 17.33
#